data_898f948c412b7bf4b26e44874ddab6b0
#
_entry.id   898f948c412b7bf4b26e44874ddab6b0
#
_cell.length_a   1.000
_cell.length_b   1.000
_cell.length_c   1.000
_cell.angle_alpha   90.00
_cell.angle_beta   90.00
_cell.angle_gamma   90.00
#
_symmetry.space_group_name_H-M   'P 1'
#
loop_
_entity.id
_entity.type
_entity.pdbx_description
1 polymer ?
#
loop_
_entity_poly.entity_id
_entity_poly.type
_entity_poly.pdbx_seq_one_letter_code
_entity_poly.pdbx_strand_id
1 'polypeptide(L)'
;MRGLVFAIVFAALAGGPLAHGAVAADAKCEPGALATKYPSLVGKTIKVAQDGEGPPYTFRDPENFDHLIGLDAEQVRATFACIGVPFEFKTGAWSGLLPSVIAGQSDVMWSNLYYTPTRAEQVDFVTDRLAATRGLVHKGNPKNIHSIDDACGTRAAAGLGTVEEAMFRKVSDQCVAAGKQPLQVVTYPDRPSGLRMVQNDRADVMMGDAGSLAFFIKQYPDELQSGYMILTDYNVGPGISKSMPELRQAIFDAMSILQADGTQKELMVKYDVDPVLLRPVTMRTK
;
A
#
# COMPACT_ATOMS: atom_id res chain seq x y z
N MET A 1 34.62 -51.67 44.64
CA MET A 1 34.53 -51.01 43.33
C MET A 1 33.40 -49.99 43.42
N ARG A 2 33.75 -48.69 43.49
CA ARG A 2 32.81 -47.60 43.70
C ARG A 2 32.43 -47.00 42.31
N GLY A 3 31.18 -47.13 41.89
CA GLY A 3 30.67 -46.52 40.67
C GLY A 3 30.28 -45.06 40.90
N LEU A 4 30.90 -44.18 40.17
CA LEU A 4 30.57 -42.73 40.11
C LEU A 4 29.38 -42.51 39.16
N VAL A 5 28.28 -41.99 39.69
CA VAL A 5 27.12 -41.55 38.90
C VAL A 5 27.33 -40.08 38.59
N PHE A 6 27.50 -39.76 37.31
CA PHE A 6 27.49 -38.39 36.81
C PHE A 6 26.04 -37.92 36.57
N ALA A 7 25.61 -36.95 37.34
CA ALA A 7 24.34 -36.25 37.11
C ALA A 7 24.54 -35.12 36.06
N ILE A 8 23.91 -35.28 34.92
CA ILE A 8 23.88 -34.23 33.89
C ILE A 8 22.72 -33.28 34.23
N VAL A 9 23.05 -32.03 34.57
CA VAL A 9 22.09 -30.96 34.78
C VAL A 9 21.76 -30.36 33.41
N PHE A 10 20.54 -30.57 32.92
CA PHE A 10 19.98 -29.87 31.78
C PHE A 10 19.52 -28.46 32.21
N ALA A 11 20.23 -27.41 31.80
CA ALA A 11 19.76 -26.03 31.91
C ALA A 11 18.74 -25.78 30.83
N ALA A 12 17.46 -25.71 31.18
CA ALA A 12 16.39 -25.27 30.30
C ALA A 12 16.50 -23.76 30.11
N LEU A 13 16.91 -23.32 28.93
CA LEU A 13 16.79 -21.95 28.49
C LEU A 13 15.31 -21.65 28.22
N ALA A 14 14.66 -20.96 29.17
CA ALA A 14 13.32 -20.40 28.98
C ALA A 14 13.40 -19.24 28.03
N GLY A 15 13.11 -19.48 26.74
CA GLY A 15 12.81 -18.43 25.75
C GLY A 15 11.48 -17.78 26.11
N GLY A 16 11.52 -16.59 26.69
CA GLY A 16 10.31 -15.79 26.93
C GLY A 16 9.63 -15.44 25.63
N PRO A 17 8.28 -15.45 25.55
CA PRO A 17 7.55 -15.01 24.39
C PRO A 17 7.81 -13.52 24.18
N LEU A 18 8.18 -13.13 22.95
CA LEU A 18 8.16 -11.74 22.50
C LEU A 18 6.71 -11.24 22.62
N ALA A 19 6.46 -10.41 23.61
CA ALA A 19 5.17 -9.76 23.78
C ALA A 19 4.96 -8.82 22.60
N HIS A 20 4.20 -9.26 21.60
CA HIS A 20 3.54 -8.37 20.67
C HIS A 20 2.52 -7.61 21.51
N GLY A 21 2.75 -6.31 21.70
CA GLY A 21 1.81 -5.46 22.42
C GLY A 21 0.46 -5.44 21.70
N ALA A 22 -0.46 -6.30 22.11
CA ALA A 22 -1.85 -6.19 21.76
C ALA A 22 -2.36 -4.89 22.37
N VAL A 23 -2.84 -3.94 21.54
CA VAL A 23 -3.57 -2.76 22.02
C VAL A 23 -4.79 -3.29 22.78
N ALA A 24 -5.00 -2.79 24.00
CA ALA A 24 -6.12 -3.22 24.83
C ALA A 24 -7.43 -2.94 24.09
N ALA A 25 -8.41 -3.85 24.17
CA ALA A 25 -9.71 -3.75 23.49
C ALA A 25 -10.55 -2.49 23.88
N ASP A 26 -10.15 -1.75 24.90
CA ASP A 26 -10.77 -0.52 25.40
C ASP A 26 -9.99 0.77 25.06
N ALA A 27 -8.93 0.67 24.26
CA ALA A 27 -8.17 1.85 23.86
C ALA A 27 -9.03 2.79 22.99
N LYS A 28 -9.07 4.09 23.36
CA LYS A 28 -9.83 5.14 22.65
C LYS A 28 -8.90 6.21 22.14
N CYS A 29 -9.37 6.91 21.10
CA CYS A 29 -8.68 8.12 20.62
C CYS A 29 -8.63 9.18 21.71
N GLU A 30 -7.45 9.73 21.96
CA GLU A 30 -7.20 10.75 22.97
C GLU A 30 -6.45 11.94 22.37
N PRO A 31 -7.10 12.74 21.50
CA PRO A 31 -6.43 13.84 20.80
C PRO A 31 -5.87 14.91 21.76
N GLY A 32 -6.46 15.06 22.95
CA GLY A 32 -5.95 15.94 23.99
C GLY A 32 -4.67 15.47 24.68
N ALA A 33 -4.25 14.22 24.49
CA ALA A 33 -3.04 13.67 25.10
C ALA A 33 -1.79 13.81 24.22
N LEU A 34 -1.85 14.53 23.10
CA LEU A 34 -0.75 14.69 22.12
C LEU A 34 0.56 15.09 22.80
N ALA A 35 0.53 16.15 23.63
CA ALA A 35 1.73 16.67 24.28
C ALA A 35 2.39 15.69 25.24
N THR A 36 1.61 14.78 25.82
CA THR A 36 2.11 13.74 26.74
C THR A 36 2.61 12.50 26.02
N LYS A 37 1.85 12.05 24.99
CA LYS A 37 2.17 10.81 24.26
C LYS A 37 3.22 11.01 23.18
N TYR A 38 3.17 12.14 22.46
CA TYR A 38 4.00 12.39 21.27
C TYR A 38 4.52 13.84 21.27
N PRO A 39 5.35 14.23 22.25
CA PRO A 39 5.77 15.62 22.46
C PRO A 39 6.48 16.25 21.25
N SER A 40 7.19 15.46 20.45
CA SER A 40 7.87 15.98 19.25
C SER A 40 6.91 16.37 18.12
N LEU A 41 5.61 16.01 18.21
CA LEU A 41 4.59 16.38 17.22
C LEU A 41 3.85 17.68 17.59
N VAL A 42 4.05 18.21 18.79
CA VAL A 42 3.39 19.45 19.23
C VAL A 42 3.82 20.61 18.34
N GLY A 43 2.84 21.37 17.85
CA GLY A 43 3.07 22.52 16.96
C GLY A 43 3.45 22.17 15.52
N LYS A 44 3.48 20.89 15.15
CA LYS A 44 3.72 20.48 13.75
C LYS A 44 2.40 20.35 12.99
N THR A 45 2.47 20.62 11.69
CA THR A 45 1.47 20.21 10.69
C THR A 45 2.10 19.14 9.81
N ILE A 46 1.54 17.95 9.81
CA ILE A 46 2.10 16.79 9.10
C ILE A 46 1.74 16.85 7.61
N LYS A 47 2.74 16.70 6.75
CA LYS A 47 2.59 16.70 5.29
C LYS A 47 2.38 15.28 4.80
N VAL A 48 1.17 14.98 4.32
CA VAL A 48 0.77 13.65 3.82
C VAL A 48 0.73 13.66 2.31
N ALA A 49 1.65 12.92 1.68
CA ALA A 49 1.73 12.78 0.24
C ALA A 49 0.68 11.78 -0.27
N GLN A 50 -0.17 12.23 -1.21
CA GLN A 50 -1.21 11.42 -1.87
C GLN A 50 -1.32 11.76 -3.36
N ASP A 51 -1.77 10.80 -4.21
CA ASP A 51 -1.89 10.97 -5.67
C ASP A 51 -3.29 11.45 -6.01
N GLY A 52 -4.13 11.94 -5.64
CA GLY A 52 -5.48 12.43 -6.01
C GLY A 52 -6.12 11.82 -7.29
N GLU A 53 -5.54 10.76 -7.86
CA GLU A 53 -5.99 10.11 -9.10
C GLU A 53 -6.02 8.59 -9.00
N GLY A 54 -6.04 8.05 -7.77
CA GLY A 54 -5.99 6.62 -7.45
C GLY A 54 -7.24 6.07 -6.78
N PRO A 55 -8.44 6.13 -7.40
CA PRO A 55 -9.62 5.50 -6.84
C PRO A 55 -9.41 3.99 -6.67
N PRO A 56 -10.02 3.34 -5.69
CA PRO A 56 -10.90 3.89 -4.65
C PRO A 56 -10.14 4.43 -3.42
N TYR A 57 -8.81 4.50 -3.45
CA TYR A 57 -7.97 4.84 -2.28
C TYR A 57 -7.83 6.34 -2.05
N THR A 58 -7.45 7.09 -3.09
CA THR A 58 -7.31 8.55 -3.03
C THR A 58 -7.67 9.15 -4.37
N PHE A 59 -8.68 9.98 -4.41
CA PHE A 59 -9.10 10.68 -5.63
C PHE A 59 -9.82 11.99 -5.29
N ARG A 60 -9.93 12.86 -6.29
CA ARG A 60 -10.60 14.13 -6.11
C ARG A 60 -12.11 13.94 -6.12
N ASP A 61 -12.78 14.62 -5.20
CA ASP A 61 -14.23 14.64 -5.12
C ASP A 61 -14.80 15.32 -6.38
N PRO A 62 -15.70 14.65 -7.14
CA PRO A 62 -16.31 15.25 -8.31
C PRO A 62 -17.11 16.54 -8.03
N GLU A 63 -17.64 16.70 -6.82
CA GLU A 63 -18.41 17.86 -6.39
C GLU A 63 -17.52 18.98 -5.84
N ASN A 64 -16.32 18.64 -5.34
CA ASN A 64 -15.35 19.59 -4.80
C ASN A 64 -13.93 19.16 -5.12
N PHE A 65 -13.41 19.60 -6.25
CA PHE A 65 -12.11 19.15 -6.79
C PHE A 65 -10.90 19.39 -5.86
N ASP A 66 -11.00 20.33 -4.93
CA ASP A 66 -9.95 20.56 -3.92
C ASP A 66 -10.02 19.57 -2.76
N HIS A 67 -11.11 18.80 -2.65
CA HIS A 67 -11.30 17.81 -1.61
C HIS A 67 -10.87 16.42 -2.10
N LEU A 68 -9.99 15.77 -1.35
CA LEU A 68 -9.61 14.37 -1.59
C LEU A 68 -10.55 13.45 -0.82
N ILE A 69 -11.06 12.44 -1.50
CA ILE A 69 -11.87 11.36 -0.95
C ILE A 69 -11.23 10.00 -1.26
N GLY A 70 -11.77 8.93 -0.71
CA GLY A 70 -11.26 7.58 -0.88
C GLY A 70 -10.80 6.95 0.41
N LEU A 71 -10.56 5.64 0.39
CA LEU A 71 -10.21 4.86 1.58
C LEU A 71 -9.03 5.48 2.34
N ASP A 72 -7.91 5.71 1.65
CA ASP A 72 -6.68 6.22 2.29
C ASP A 72 -6.85 7.68 2.75
N ALA A 73 -7.58 8.52 1.98
CA ALA A 73 -7.82 9.91 2.37
C ALA A 73 -8.67 9.99 3.65
N GLU A 74 -9.69 9.13 3.78
CA GLU A 74 -10.52 9.06 4.99
C GLU A 74 -9.78 8.42 6.17
N GLN A 75 -8.96 7.38 5.92
CA GLN A 75 -8.09 6.81 6.96
C GLN A 75 -7.11 7.86 7.51
N VAL A 76 -6.53 8.71 6.66
CA VAL A 76 -5.69 9.84 7.09
C VAL A 76 -6.48 10.74 8.03
N ARG A 77 -7.68 11.20 7.64
CA ARG A 77 -8.52 12.08 8.48
C ARG A 77 -8.83 11.45 9.83
N ALA A 78 -9.30 10.20 9.82
CA ALA A 78 -9.62 9.48 11.05
C ALA A 78 -8.39 9.30 11.95
N THR A 79 -7.26 8.93 11.39
CA THR A 79 -6.00 8.71 12.13
C THR A 79 -5.49 10.01 12.75
N PHE A 80 -5.43 11.10 11.99
CA PHE A 80 -4.93 12.37 12.52
C PHE A 80 -5.90 13.04 13.49
N ALA A 81 -7.21 12.84 13.32
CA ALA A 81 -8.21 13.23 14.32
C ALA A 81 -8.03 12.45 15.64
N CYS A 82 -7.72 11.14 15.55
CA CYS A 82 -7.46 10.29 16.71
C CYS A 82 -6.18 10.71 17.46
N ILE A 83 -5.13 11.09 16.74
CA ILE A 83 -3.86 11.56 17.31
C ILE A 83 -4.01 12.99 17.88
N GLY A 84 -4.81 13.84 17.27
CA GLY A 84 -4.95 15.27 17.62
C GLY A 84 -3.86 16.17 17.02
N VAL A 85 -3.18 15.73 15.93
CA VAL A 85 -2.16 16.54 15.25
C VAL A 85 -2.71 17.05 13.90
N PRO A 86 -2.48 18.36 13.56
CA PRO A 86 -2.86 18.90 12.26
C PRO A 86 -2.09 18.23 11.11
N PHE A 87 -2.74 18.10 9.96
CA PHE A 87 -2.10 17.62 8.75
C PHE A 87 -2.55 18.41 7.52
N GLU A 88 -1.79 18.30 6.45
CA GLU A 88 -2.15 18.81 5.12
C GLU A 88 -1.82 17.76 4.03
N PHE A 89 -2.66 17.66 3.01
CA PHE A 89 -2.35 16.83 1.86
C PHE A 89 -1.39 17.55 0.90
N LYS A 90 -0.35 16.82 0.46
CA LYS A 90 0.55 17.19 -0.62
C LYS A 90 0.27 16.28 -1.80
N THR A 91 -0.40 16.79 -2.83
CA THR A 91 -0.77 15.99 -4.01
C THR A 91 0.30 16.03 -5.10
N GLY A 92 0.48 14.90 -5.77
CA GLY A 92 1.41 14.77 -6.89
C GLY A 92 1.24 13.44 -7.62
N ALA A 93 1.97 13.25 -8.72
CA ALA A 93 2.01 11.97 -9.40
C ALA A 93 2.53 10.87 -8.46
N TRP A 94 1.92 9.68 -8.49
CA TRP A 94 2.22 8.59 -7.56
C TRP A 94 3.72 8.26 -7.48
N SER A 95 4.41 8.25 -8.63
CA SER A 95 5.85 7.97 -8.72
C SER A 95 6.75 8.96 -7.97
N GLY A 96 6.26 10.18 -7.71
CA GLY A 96 6.97 11.23 -6.99
C GLY A 96 6.73 11.23 -5.47
N LEU A 97 5.73 10.51 -4.97
CA LEU A 97 5.29 10.63 -3.57
C LEU A 97 6.32 10.06 -2.59
N LEU A 98 6.80 8.84 -2.82
CA LEU A 98 7.82 8.24 -1.95
C LEU A 98 9.15 9.01 -2.00
N PRO A 99 9.67 9.41 -3.17
CA PRO A 99 10.80 10.35 -3.27
C PRO A 99 10.61 11.63 -2.45
N SER A 100 9.40 12.21 -2.40
CA SER A 100 9.13 13.43 -1.61
C SER A 100 9.30 13.20 -0.10
N VAL A 101 8.95 12.01 0.39
CA VAL A 101 9.17 11.64 1.81
C VAL A 101 10.65 11.44 2.10
N ILE A 102 11.37 10.74 1.21
CA ILE A 102 12.81 10.50 1.33
C ILE A 102 13.59 11.83 1.34
N ALA A 103 13.16 12.79 0.51
CA ALA A 103 13.75 14.12 0.44
C ALA A 103 13.30 15.09 1.55
N GLY A 104 12.42 14.68 2.47
CA GLY A 104 11.90 15.51 3.56
C GLY A 104 10.92 16.62 3.11
N GLN A 105 10.40 16.54 1.89
CA GLN A 105 9.36 17.46 1.39
C GLN A 105 7.97 17.09 1.92
N SER A 106 7.76 15.81 2.19
CA SER A 106 6.60 15.25 2.87
C SER A 106 7.05 14.39 4.06
N ASP A 107 6.16 14.16 5.03
CA ASP A 107 6.44 13.37 6.23
C ASP A 107 5.97 11.92 6.10
N VAL A 108 4.89 11.72 5.37
CA VAL A 108 4.23 10.43 5.15
C VAL A 108 3.78 10.31 3.70
N MET A 109 3.99 9.16 3.06
CA MET A 109 3.25 8.75 1.87
C MET A 109 2.11 7.81 2.29
N TRP A 110 0.87 8.20 2.02
CA TRP A 110 -0.32 7.40 2.30
C TRP A 110 -1.20 7.30 1.05
N SER A 111 -0.81 6.46 0.11
CA SER A 111 -1.44 6.37 -1.21
C SER A 111 -1.30 4.94 -1.76
N ASN A 112 -1.98 3.99 -1.09
CA ASN A 112 -1.95 2.55 -1.39
C ASN A 112 -0.52 2.03 -1.60
N LEU A 113 0.39 2.37 -0.67
CA LEU A 113 1.80 2.03 -0.77
C LEU A 113 2.05 0.60 -0.28
N TYR A 114 2.59 -0.24 -1.17
CA TYR A 114 2.97 -1.61 -0.84
C TYR A 114 4.31 -1.63 -0.12
N TYR A 115 4.35 -2.36 0.99
CA TYR A 115 5.59 -2.66 1.68
C TYR A 115 6.48 -3.53 0.80
N THR A 116 7.74 -3.13 0.65
CA THR A 116 8.83 -3.99 0.13
C THR A 116 10.09 -3.78 0.98
N PRO A 117 10.99 -4.79 1.09
CA PRO A 117 12.26 -4.61 1.81
C PRO A 117 13.05 -3.40 1.34
N THR A 118 13.13 -3.15 0.03
CA THR A 118 13.84 -2.01 -0.56
C THR A 118 13.25 -0.67 -0.11
N ARG A 119 11.91 -0.55 -0.09
CA ARG A 119 11.24 0.68 0.41
C ARG A 119 11.46 0.86 1.90
N ALA A 120 11.46 -0.24 2.67
CA ALA A 120 11.70 -0.22 4.12
C ALA A 120 13.13 0.21 4.50
N GLU A 121 14.07 0.19 3.58
CA GLU A 121 15.40 0.81 3.79
C GLU A 121 15.29 2.33 3.90
N GLN A 122 14.35 2.94 3.21
CA GLN A 122 14.21 4.39 3.07
C GLN A 122 13.16 5.00 4.01
N VAL A 123 12.05 4.30 4.26
CA VAL A 123 10.95 4.75 5.12
C VAL A 123 10.52 3.62 6.06
N ASP A 124 9.88 3.97 7.17
CA ASP A 124 9.22 3.00 8.03
C ASP A 124 7.76 2.82 7.61
N PHE A 125 7.18 1.66 7.89
CA PHE A 125 5.79 1.36 7.53
C PHE A 125 4.92 1.06 8.73
N VAL A 126 3.64 1.43 8.61
CA VAL A 126 2.54 0.89 9.40
C VAL A 126 1.56 0.26 8.43
N THR A 127 1.43 -1.06 8.43
CA THR A 127 0.60 -1.79 7.45
C THR A 127 -0.66 -2.35 8.10
N ASP A 128 -1.78 -2.37 7.39
CA ASP A 128 -3.09 -2.78 7.90
C ASP A 128 -3.86 -3.75 6.99
N ARG A 129 -3.39 -3.98 5.74
CA ARG A 129 -4.10 -4.83 4.77
C ARG A 129 -3.14 -5.50 3.79
N LEU A 130 -3.67 -6.48 3.05
CA LEU A 130 -3.01 -7.06 1.88
C LEU A 130 -3.44 -6.37 0.59
N ALA A 131 -2.62 -6.54 -0.45
CA ALA A 131 -2.90 -6.10 -1.80
C ALA A 131 -3.20 -7.28 -2.73
N ALA A 132 -3.90 -6.97 -3.82
CA ALA A 132 -3.98 -7.81 -5.01
C ALA A 132 -3.65 -6.95 -6.24
N THR A 133 -3.08 -7.54 -7.29
CA THR A 133 -2.85 -6.87 -8.57
C THR A 133 -3.77 -7.43 -9.65
N ARG A 134 -4.04 -6.65 -10.68
CA ARG A 134 -4.89 -7.03 -11.81
C ARG A 134 -4.24 -6.63 -13.12
N GLY A 135 -4.38 -7.48 -14.14
CA GLY A 135 -4.14 -7.11 -15.53
C GLY A 135 -5.44 -6.58 -16.15
N LEU A 136 -5.43 -5.33 -16.60
CA LEU A 136 -6.50 -4.68 -17.34
C LEU A 136 -6.14 -4.73 -18.82
N VAL A 137 -7.07 -5.16 -19.67
CA VAL A 137 -6.91 -5.30 -21.11
C VAL A 137 -8.07 -4.64 -21.84
N HIS A 138 -7.92 -4.40 -23.13
CA HIS A 138 -9.01 -3.96 -24.01
C HIS A 138 -10.15 -4.97 -24.00
N LYS A 139 -11.38 -4.48 -24.21
CA LYS A 139 -12.59 -5.33 -24.32
C LYS A 139 -12.39 -6.39 -25.40
N GLY A 140 -12.83 -7.61 -25.09
CA GLY A 140 -12.62 -8.78 -25.96
C GLY A 140 -11.25 -9.42 -25.86
N ASN A 141 -10.30 -8.82 -25.12
CA ASN A 141 -8.95 -9.36 -24.86
C ASN A 141 -8.23 -9.85 -26.14
N PRO A 142 -7.97 -8.99 -27.13
CA PRO A 142 -7.50 -9.39 -28.48
C PRO A 142 -6.15 -10.12 -28.48
N LYS A 143 -5.40 -10.03 -27.37
CA LYS A 143 -4.11 -10.72 -27.19
C LYS A 143 -4.23 -12.01 -26.35
N ASN A 144 -5.44 -12.40 -25.94
CA ASN A 144 -5.70 -13.58 -25.10
C ASN A 144 -4.85 -13.63 -23.82
N ILE A 145 -4.71 -12.50 -23.13
CA ILE A 145 -3.93 -12.35 -21.90
C ILE A 145 -4.82 -12.74 -20.71
N HIS A 146 -4.69 -13.96 -20.20
CA HIS A 146 -5.45 -14.51 -19.06
C HIS A 146 -4.57 -14.75 -17.82
N SER A 147 -3.27 -14.56 -17.96
CA SER A 147 -2.29 -14.61 -16.89
C SER A 147 -1.16 -13.61 -17.18
N ILE A 148 -0.32 -13.36 -16.21
CA ILE A 148 0.87 -12.52 -16.42
C ILE A 148 1.86 -13.18 -17.42
N ASP A 149 1.88 -14.51 -17.49
CA ASP A 149 2.78 -15.28 -18.36
C ASP A 149 2.36 -15.21 -19.85
N ASP A 150 1.10 -14.87 -20.13
CA ASP A 150 0.61 -14.65 -21.49
C ASP A 150 1.07 -13.32 -22.08
N ALA A 151 1.69 -12.47 -21.27
CA ALA A 151 2.13 -11.15 -21.71
C ALA A 151 3.44 -11.18 -22.53
N CYS A 152 4.09 -12.32 -22.72
CA CYS A 152 5.31 -12.44 -23.56
C CYS A 152 5.07 -11.86 -24.96
N GLY A 153 5.97 -10.97 -25.41
CA GLY A 153 5.89 -10.33 -26.71
C GLY A 153 4.87 -9.21 -26.84
N THR A 154 4.19 -8.83 -25.75
CA THR A 154 3.21 -7.75 -25.72
C THR A 154 3.81 -6.44 -25.18
N ARG A 155 3.07 -5.34 -25.35
CA ARG A 155 3.33 -4.05 -24.72
C ARG A 155 2.61 -4.00 -23.39
N ALA A 156 3.38 -3.98 -22.29
CA ALA A 156 2.87 -4.06 -20.93
C ALA A 156 3.09 -2.74 -20.20
N ALA A 157 2.01 -2.08 -19.77
CA ALA A 157 2.07 -0.81 -19.06
C ALA A 157 1.98 -1.01 -17.54
N ALA A 158 2.88 -0.37 -16.79
CA ALA A 158 2.86 -0.34 -15.33
C ALA A 158 3.26 1.03 -14.79
N GLY A 159 2.81 1.36 -13.58
CA GLY A 159 3.20 2.60 -12.91
C GLY A 159 4.71 2.63 -12.64
N LEU A 160 5.34 3.77 -12.90
CA LEU A 160 6.77 3.95 -12.62
C LEU A 160 7.08 3.74 -11.13
N GLY A 161 8.02 2.85 -10.82
CA GLY A 161 8.45 2.52 -9.45
C GLY A 161 7.48 1.62 -8.67
N THR A 162 6.46 1.05 -9.32
CA THR A 162 5.52 0.11 -8.68
C THR A 162 6.09 -1.32 -8.62
N VAL A 163 5.47 -2.17 -7.80
CA VAL A 163 5.79 -3.59 -7.77
C VAL A 163 5.36 -4.29 -9.06
N GLU A 164 4.32 -3.80 -9.70
CA GLU A 164 3.81 -4.33 -10.97
C GLU A 164 4.79 -4.10 -12.11
N GLU A 165 5.50 -2.97 -12.13
CA GLU A 165 6.62 -2.75 -13.05
C GLU A 165 7.71 -3.80 -12.83
N ALA A 166 8.11 -4.04 -11.58
CA ALA A 166 9.12 -5.04 -11.26
C ALA A 166 8.66 -6.46 -11.64
N MET A 167 7.38 -6.79 -11.44
CA MET A 167 6.79 -8.07 -11.86
C MET A 167 6.85 -8.23 -13.38
N PHE A 168 6.48 -7.24 -14.16
CA PHE A 168 6.57 -7.30 -15.64
C PHE A 168 8.01 -7.44 -16.12
N ARG A 169 8.96 -6.73 -15.52
CA ARG A 169 10.39 -6.89 -15.87
C ARG A 169 10.87 -8.31 -15.61
N LYS A 170 10.53 -8.88 -14.45
CA LYS A 170 10.85 -10.28 -14.12
C LYS A 170 10.23 -11.27 -15.12
N VAL A 171 8.97 -11.06 -15.51
CA VAL A 171 8.31 -11.92 -16.51
C VAL A 171 8.96 -11.74 -17.88
N SER A 172 9.38 -10.53 -18.26
CA SER A 172 10.15 -10.32 -19.50
C SER A 172 11.42 -11.16 -19.55
N ASP A 173 12.19 -11.18 -18.45
CA ASP A 173 13.40 -12.02 -18.35
C ASP A 173 13.07 -13.52 -18.45
N GLN A 174 11.96 -13.96 -17.86
CA GLN A 174 11.48 -15.35 -17.96
C GLN A 174 11.04 -15.71 -19.39
N CYS A 175 10.40 -14.79 -20.12
CA CYS A 175 10.05 -14.98 -21.52
C CYS A 175 11.32 -15.22 -22.37
N VAL A 176 12.35 -14.40 -22.20
CA VAL A 176 13.63 -14.55 -22.90
C VAL A 176 14.28 -15.90 -22.56
N ALA A 177 14.32 -16.27 -21.28
CA ALA A 177 14.87 -17.56 -20.84
C ALA A 177 14.12 -18.77 -21.44
N ALA A 178 12.81 -18.60 -21.72
CA ALA A 178 11.97 -19.61 -22.38
C ALA A 178 12.00 -19.55 -23.92
N GLY A 179 12.88 -18.73 -24.54
CA GLY A 179 12.97 -18.55 -25.98
C GLY A 179 11.80 -17.80 -26.62
N LYS A 180 10.98 -17.10 -25.80
CA LYS A 180 9.88 -16.26 -26.26
C LYS A 180 10.35 -14.80 -26.43
N GLN A 181 9.54 -14.00 -27.12
CA GLN A 181 9.79 -12.56 -27.22
C GLN A 181 9.63 -11.88 -25.85
N PRO A 182 10.52 -10.92 -25.47
CA PRO A 182 10.39 -10.18 -24.23
C PRO A 182 9.14 -9.30 -24.22
N LEU A 183 8.65 -8.94 -23.02
CA LEU A 183 7.68 -7.87 -22.86
C LEU A 183 8.33 -6.53 -23.21
N GLN A 184 7.56 -5.66 -23.88
CA GLN A 184 7.90 -4.24 -23.98
C GLN A 184 7.28 -3.52 -22.79
N VAL A 185 8.02 -3.39 -21.68
CA VAL A 185 7.53 -2.72 -20.49
C VAL A 185 7.57 -1.20 -20.70
N VAL A 186 6.39 -0.57 -20.66
CA VAL A 186 6.20 0.88 -20.77
C VAL A 186 5.72 1.42 -19.42
N THR A 187 6.36 2.45 -18.91
CA THR A 187 5.98 3.04 -17.63
C THR A 187 5.18 4.33 -17.78
N TYR A 188 4.31 4.61 -16.80
CA TYR A 188 3.54 5.84 -16.71
C TYR A 188 3.68 6.45 -15.30
N PRO A 189 3.61 7.80 -15.16
CA PRO A 189 3.75 8.48 -13.88
C PRO A 189 2.46 8.46 -13.03
N ASP A 190 1.29 8.38 -13.67
CA ASP A 190 -0.05 8.45 -13.08
C ASP A 190 -1.02 7.46 -13.75
N ARG A 191 -2.04 7.01 -13.01
CA ARG A 191 -2.99 5.98 -13.48
C ARG A 191 -3.79 6.39 -14.72
N PRO A 192 -4.30 7.64 -14.85
CA PRO A 192 -4.99 8.06 -16.06
C PRO A 192 -4.15 7.93 -17.33
N SER A 193 -2.86 8.21 -17.24
CA SER A 193 -1.93 8.03 -18.38
C SER A 193 -1.79 6.56 -18.78
N GLY A 194 -1.67 5.66 -17.79
CA GLY A 194 -1.63 4.20 -18.03
C GLY A 194 -2.92 3.69 -18.66
N LEU A 195 -4.08 4.16 -18.17
CA LEU A 195 -5.38 3.80 -18.71
C LEU A 195 -5.51 4.19 -20.19
N ARG A 196 -5.13 5.43 -20.52
CA ARG A 196 -5.11 5.92 -21.92
C ARG A 196 -4.18 5.12 -22.82
N MET A 197 -3.12 4.51 -22.30
CA MET A 197 -2.24 3.62 -23.10
C MET A 197 -3.01 2.41 -23.62
N VAL A 198 -3.84 1.77 -22.78
CA VAL A 198 -4.67 0.63 -23.21
C VAL A 198 -5.78 1.10 -24.14
N GLN A 199 -6.52 2.14 -23.77
CA GLN A 199 -7.63 2.68 -24.58
C GLN A 199 -7.22 3.11 -25.99
N ASN A 200 -5.97 3.58 -26.17
CA ASN A 200 -5.43 4.02 -27.45
C ASN A 200 -4.49 2.99 -28.11
N ASP A 201 -4.59 1.73 -27.77
CA ASP A 201 -3.78 0.63 -28.32
C ASP A 201 -2.26 0.87 -28.26
N ARG A 202 -1.78 1.62 -27.27
CA ARG A 202 -0.35 1.81 -26.99
C ARG A 202 0.22 0.77 -26.01
N ALA A 203 -0.65 0.13 -25.26
CA ALA A 203 -0.35 -1.03 -24.44
C ALA A 203 -1.41 -2.10 -24.65
N ASP A 204 -1.00 -3.35 -24.60
CA ASP A 204 -1.87 -4.53 -24.75
C ASP A 204 -2.44 -4.95 -23.39
N VAL A 205 -1.71 -4.66 -22.32
CA VAL A 205 -2.11 -4.89 -20.92
C VAL A 205 -1.57 -3.79 -20.03
N MET A 206 -2.37 -3.37 -19.04
CA MET A 206 -1.93 -2.52 -17.93
C MET A 206 -2.04 -3.34 -16.64
N MET A 207 -0.99 -3.38 -15.82
CA MET A 207 -1.06 -4.00 -14.50
C MET A 207 -0.98 -2.96 -13.39
N GLY A 208 -1.80 -3.12 -12.38
CA GLY A 208 -1.88 -2.25 -11.22
C GLY A 208 -2.70 -2.87 -10.10
N ASP A 209 -2.89 -2.11 -9.03
CA ASP A 209 -3.74 -2.53 -7.90
C ASP A 209 -5.13 -2.99 -8.35
N ALA A 210 -5.59 -4.12 -7.82
CA ALA A 210 -6.82 -4.78 -8.27
C ALA A 210 -8.08 -3.94 -8.03
N GLY A 211 -8.15 -3.19 -6.92
CA GLY A 211 -9.25 -2.29 -6.61
C GLY A 211 -9.30 -1.10 -7.56
N SER A 212 -8.16 -0.45 -7.78
CA SER A 212 -8.07 0.67 -8.72
C SER A 212 -8.45 0.27 -10.15
N LEU A 213 -7.96 -0.86 -10.63
CA LEU A 213 -8.29 -1.31 -11.98
C LEU A 213 -9.74 -1.82 -12.10
N ALA A 214 -10.31 -2.40 -11.04
CA ALA A 214 -11.73 -2.74 -11.00
C ALA A 214 -12.62 -1.49 -11.10
N PHE A 215 -12.24 -0.39 -10.45
CA PHE A 215 -12.93 0.90 -10.56
C PHE A 215 -12.95 1.38 -12.01
N PHE A 216 -11.84 1.38 -12.71
CA PHE A 216 -11.78 1.81 -14.13
C PHE A 216 -12.54 0.88 -15.07
N ILE A 217 -12.50 -0.44 -14.86
CA ILE A 217 -13.29 -1.40 -15.64
C ILE A 217 -14.80 -1.12 -15.46
N LYS A 218 -15.24 -0.80 -14.25
CA LYS A 218 -16.63 -0.42 -13.96
C LYS A 218 -17.03 0.90 -14.62
N GLN A 219 -16.08 1.83 -14.76
CA GLN A 219 -16.30 3.13 -15.40
C GLN A 219 -16.33 3.03 -16.93
N TYR A 220 -15.58 2.12 -17.53
CA TYR A 220 -15.44 1.93 -18.98
C TYR A 220 -15.74 0.49 -19.41
N PRO A 221 -16.96 -0.05 -19.15
CA PRO A 221 -17.27 -1.48 -19.30
C PRO A 221 -17.30 -1.95 -20.77
N ASP A 222 -17.48 -1.01 -21.71
CA ASP A 222 -17.50 -1.30 -23.14
C ASP A 222 -16.10 -1.26 -23.80
N GLU A 223 -15.13 -0.66 -23.11
CA GLU A 223 -13.76 -0.50 -23.62
C GLU A 223 -12.76 -1.45 -22.94
N LEU A 224 -12.99 -1.76 -21.66
CA LEU A 224 -12.01 -2.42 -20.78
C LEU A 224 -12.58 -3.66 -20.12
N GLN A 225 -11.69 -4.61 -19.83
CA GLN A 225 -12.01 -5.78 -19.01
C GLN A 225 -10.80 -6.26 -18.20
N SER A 226 -11.07 -7.13 -17.22
CA SER A 226 -10.02 -7.86 -16.53
C SER A 226 -9.49 -8.97 -17.42
N GLY A 227 -8.18 -9.03 -17.61
CA GLY A 227 -7.50 -10.19 -18.19
C GLY A 227 -7.25 -11.24 -17.10
N TYR A 228 -6.66 -10.81 -15.98
CA TYR A 228 -6.32 -11.68 -14.84
C TYR A 228 -6.29 -10.91 -13.52
N MET A 229 -6.21 -11.65 -12.41
CA MET A 229 -5.96 -11.11 -11.07
C MET A 229 -4.95 -12.01 -10.34
N ILE A 230 -4.04 -11.39 -9.60
CA ILE A 230 -3.04 -12.07 -8.78
C ILE A 230 -3.27 -11.64 -7.32
N LEU A 231 -3.57 -12.61 -6.46
CA LEU A 231 -3.52 -12.38 -5.01
C LEU A 231 -2.06 -12.33 -4.59
N THR A 232 -1.69 -11.26 -3.88
CA THR A 232 -0.31 -11.06 -3.43
C THR A 232 -0.21 -11.20 -1.92
N ASP A 233 1.01 -11.37 -1.42
CA ASP A 233 1.36 -11.29 0.00
C ASP A 233 1.89 -9.90 0.40
N TYR A 234 1.83 -8.92 -0.51
CA TYR A 234 2.24 -7.56 -0.20
C TYR A 234 1.32 -6.93 0.83
N ASN A 235 1.92 -6.45 1.92
CA ASN A 235 1.24 -5.64 2.91
C ASN A 235 1.19 -4.19 2.45
N VAL A 236 0.10 -3.50 2.78
CA VAL A 236 -0.17 -2.12 2.37
C VAL A 236 -0.32 -1.24 3.60
N GLY A 237 0.16 0.00 3.50
CA GLY A 237 -0.04 1.03 4.52
C GLY A 237 0.88 2.23 4.29
N PRO A 238 0.77 3.26 5.15
CA PRO A 238 1.62 4.46 5.06
C PRO A 238 3.10 4.15 5.22
N GLY A 239 3.91 4.83 4.38
CA GLY A 239 5.36 4.93 4.53
C GLY A 239 5.74 6.24 5.20
N ILE A 240 6.38 6.18 6.36
CA ILE A 240 6.67 7.31 7.25
C ILE A 240 8.17 7.61 7.23
N SER A 241 8.54 8.88 7.22
CA SER A 241 9.94 9.30 7.33
C SER A 241 10.62 8.69 8.55
N LYS A 242 11.78 8.09 8.36
CA LYS A 242 12.59 7.51 9.45
C LYS A 242 13.03 8.54 10.49
N SER A 243 13.05 9.81 10.14
CA SER A 243 13.37 10.92 11.06
C SER A 243 12.23 11.23 12.04
N MET A 244 11.06 10.60 11.91
CA MET A 244 9.87 10.89 12.70
C MET A 244 9.34 9.65 13.46
N PRO A 245 10.11 9.06 14.38
CA PRO A 245 9.73 7.83 15.09
C PRO A 245 8.46 7.98 15.95
N GLU A 246 8.21 9.15 16.55
CA GLU A 246 6.97 9.40 17.28
C GLU A 246 5.75 9.48 16.36
N LEU A 247 5.89 10.04 15.14
CA LEU A 247 4.81 10.04 14.16
C LEU A 247 4.44 8.60 13.75
N ARG A 248 5.46 7.77 13.52
CA ARG A 248 5.23 6.34 13.22
C ARG A 248 4.47 5.65 14.35
N GLN A 249 4.90 5.87 15.62
CA GLN A 249 4.22 5.30 16.77
C GLN A 249 2.78 5.82 16.90
N ALA A 250 2.57 7.12 16.74
CA ALA A 250 1.25 7.74 16.80
C ALA A 250 0.29 7.19 15.72
N ILE A 251 0.78 7.02 14.49
CA ILE A 251 0.01 6.41 13.40
C ILE A 251 -0.34 4.96 13.74
N PHE A 252 0.63 4.16 14.23
CA PHE A 252 0.39 2.77 14.63
C PHE A 252 -0.68 2.68 15.73
N ASP A 253 -0.57 3.48 16.78
CA ASP A 253 -1.51 3.45 17.90
C ASP A 253 -2.92 3.85 17.44
N ALA A 254 -3.05 4.94 16.65
CA ALA A 254 -4.33 5.39 16.13
C ALA A 254 -4.96 4.38 15.17
N MET A 255 -4.20 3.84 14.21
CA MET A 255 -4.71 2.82 13.28
C MET A 255 -5.15 1.56 14.01
N SER A 256 -4.45 1.16 15.09
CA SER A 256 -4.82 0.01 15.91
C SER A 256 -6.15 0.24 16.65
N ILE A 257 -6.38 1.44 17.16
CA ILE A 257 -7.65 1.83 17.79
C ILE A 257 -8.78 1.82 16.75
N LEU A 258 -8.58 2.47 15.59
CA LEU A 258 -9.57 2.55 14.50
C LEU A 258 -9.85 1.20 13.84
N GLN A 259 -8.94 0.25 13.94
CA GLN A 259 -9.19 -1.13 13.53
C GLN A 259 -10.03 -1.87 14.57
N ALA A 260 -9.73 -1.70 15.86
CA ALA A 260 -10.43 -2.36 16.95
C ALA A 260 -11.89 -1.87 17.09
N ASP A 261 -12.17 -0.59 16.85
CA ASP A 261 -13.52 -0.02 16.91
C ASP A 261 -14.34 -0.23 15.62
N GLY A 262 -13.75 -0.79 14.57
CA GLY A 262 -14.41 -1.12 13.31
C GLY A 262 -14.35 -0.01 12.25
N THR A 263 -13.86 1.19 12.55
CA THR A 263 -13.80 2.33 11.62
C THR A 263 -13.08 1.97 10.32
N GLN A 264 -11.94 1.27 10.39
CA GLN A 264 -11.21 0.87 9.17
C GLN A 264 -12.05 -0.04 8.27
N LYS A 265 -12.78 -1.00 8.86
CA LYS A 265 -13.65 -1.92 8.11
C LYS A 265 -14.80 -1.16 7.44
N GLU A 266 -15.42 -0.22 8.14
CA GLU A 266 -16.50 0.62 7.60
C GLU A 266 -16.02 1.46 6.42
N LEU A 267 -14.83 2.05 6.51
CA LEU A 267 -14.23 2.81 5.42
C LEU A 267 -13.93 1.92 4.20
N MET A 268 -13.45 0.69 4.42
CA MET A 268 -13.23 -0.25 3.31
C MET A 268 -14.53 -0.58 2.58
N VAL A 269 -15.61 -0.87 3.32
CA VAL A 269 -16.94 -1.13 2.75
C VAL A 269 -17.45 0.10 1.98
N LYS A 270 -17.31 1.30 2.55
CA LYS A 270 -17.73 2.56 1.92
C LYS A 270 -17.09 2.76 0.53
N TYR A 271 -15.85 2.30 0.34
CA TYR A 271 -15.09 2.49 -0.89
C TYR A 271 -14.95 1.23 -1.74
N ASP A 272 -15.82 0.23 -1.57
CA ASP A 272 -15.80 -1.05 -2.32
C ASP A 272 -14.44 -1.79 -2.24
N VAL A 273 -13.70 -1.65 -1.15
CA VAL A 273 -12.51 -2.43 -0.85
C VAL A 273 -12.88 -3.59 0.07
N ASP A 274 -12.58 -4.82 -0.35
CA ASP A 274 -13.02 -6.01 0.40
C ASP A 274 -12.37 -6.08 1.79
N PRO A 275 -13.16 -6.09 2.88
CA PRO A 275 -12.63 -6.21 4.25
C PRO A 275 -11.87 -7.52 4.54
N VAL A 276 -11.99 -8.54 3.68
CA VAL A 276 -11.17 -9.77 3.77
C VAL A 276 -9.67 -9.48 3.67
N LEU A 277 -9.30 -8.34 3.08
CA LEU A 277 -7.92 -7.88 2.95
C LEU A 277 -7.34 -7.33 4.25
N LEU A 278 -8.17 -6.95 5.24
CA LEU A 278 -7.67 -6.44 6.53
C LEU A 278 -6.70 -7.44 7.18
N ARG A 279 -5.65 -6.89 7.74
CA ARG A 279 -4.68 -7.61 8.57
C ARG A 279 -4.43 -6.81 9.85
N PRO A 280 -3.98 -7.43 10.93
CA PRO A 280 -3.60 -6.71 12.13
C PRO A 280 -2.62 -5.59 11.79
N VAL A 281 -2.87 -4.40 12.36
CA VAL A 281 -1.96 -3.27 12.18
C VAL A 281 -0.57 -3.68 12.65
N THR A 282 0.42 -3.51 11.78
CA THR A 282 1.78 -3.98 12.03
C THR A 282 2.79 -2.89 11.69
N MET A 283 3.65 -2.56 12.65
CA MET A 283 4.79 -1.68 12.41
C MET A 283 5.92 -2.49 11.77
N ARG A 284 6.49 -1.96 10.68
CA ARG A 284 7.59 -2.57 9.93
C ARG A 284 8.71 -1.56 9.79
N THR A 285 9.72 -1.76 10.62
CA THR A 285 10.98 -1.01 10.60
C THR A 285 12.10 -1.96 10.21
N LYS A 286 13.14 -1.47 9.56
CA LYS A 286 14.33 -2.26 9.25
C LYS A 286 15.46 -1.91 10.19
#